data_4b4a0d07c05a5406d56eb35bbd6debf2
#
_entry.id   4b4a0d07c05a5406d56eb35bbd6debf2
#
_cell.length_a   1.000
_cell.length_b   1.000
_cell.length_c   1.000
_cell.angle_alpha   90.00
_cell.angle_beta   90.00
_cell.angle_gamma   90.00
#
_symmetry.space_group_name_H-M   'P 1'
#
loop_
_entity.id
_entity.type
_entity.pdbx_description
1 polymer ?
#
loop_
_entity_poly.entity_id
_entity_poly.type
_entity_poly.pdbx_seq_one_letter_code
_entity_poly.pdbx_strand_id
1 'polypeptide(L)'
;MPALRVISLALVATWIGGLAVLGIIAAPVVFEVLESHDPVAGRTLAGLLFGTIFERFQHLAWGLGSGLLALLGLRAALGPRPRRLAIQLWLVIGMLAASAYTGLIISPRIDHLRDTTPVTMASLPEDDARRVEFGRLHGLSNGLMALTLMAGLALFWIETRE
;
A
#
# COMPACT_ATOMS: atom_id res chain seq x y z
N MET A 1 -16.86 -21.72 -11.82
CA MET A 1 -17.42 -20.41 -12.17
C MET A 1 -16.31 -19.51 -12.71
N PRO A 2 -16.04 -19.52 -14.02
CA PRO A 2 -14.88 -18.83 -14.60
C PRO A 2 -14.95 -17.30 -14.45
N ALA A 3 -16.14 -16.71 -14.55
CA ALA A 3 -16.30 -15.26 -14.45
C ALA A 3 -15.86 -14.68 -13.09
N LEU A 4 -16.26 -15.30 -11.97
CA LEU A 4 -15.88 -14.82 -10.63
C LEU A 4 -14.36 -14.91 -10.42
N ARG A 5 -13.72 -15.93 -10.98
CA ARG A 5 -12.26 -16.08 -10.94
C ARG A 5 -11.56 -14.97 -11.74
N VAL A 6 -12.06 -14.68 -12.95
CA VAL A 6 -11.50 -13.57 -13.76
C VAL A 6 -11.61 -12.24 -13.01
N ILE A 7 -12.75 -11.99 -12.37
CA ILE A 7 -12.94 -10.77 -11.56
C ILE A 7 -11.96 -10.75 -10.37
N SER A 8 -11.80 -11.87 -9.63
CA SER A 8 -10.82 -11.95 -8.54
C SER A 8 -9.41 -11.64 -9.03
N LEU A 9 -8.99 -12.25 -10.15
CA LEU A 9 -7.67 -12.00 -10.75
C LEU A 9 -7.49 -10.53 -11.15
N ALA A 10 -8.53 -9.91 -11.73
CA ALA A 10 -8.49 -8.49 -12.09
C ALA A 10 -8.33 -7.58 -10.86
N LEU A 11 -9.07 -7.85 -9.77
CA LEU A 11 -8.96 -7.08 -8.53
C LEU A 11 -7.57 -7.21 -7.89
N VAL A 12 -7.03 -8.45 -7.81
CA VAL A 12 -5.67 -8.66 -7.29
C VAL A 12 -4.64 -7.98 -8.18
N ALA A 13 -4.72 -8.16 -9.51
CA ALA A 13 -3.79 -7.53 -10.45
C ALA A 13 -3.82 -6.00 -10.36
N THR A 14 -5.00 -5.39 -10.21
CA THR A 14 -5.14 -3.94 -10.01
C THR A 14 -4.48 -3.49 -8.70
N TRP A 15 -4.66 -4.25 -7.62
CA TRP A 15 -4.05 -3.90 -6.33
C TRP A 15 -2.51 -3.99 -6.39
N ILE A 16 -1.96 -5.14 -6.79
CA ILE A 16 -0.51 -5.31 -6.84
C ILE A 16 0.15 -4.45 -7.93
N GLY A 17 -0.51 -4.27 -9.07
CA GLY A 17 -0.04 -3.40 -10.15
C GLY A 17 0.02 -1.95 -9.71
N GLY A 18 -1.01 -1.46 -9.01
CA GLY A 18 -1.04 -0.12 -8.42
C GLY A 18 0.08 0.10 -7.41
N LEU A 19 0.30 -0.85 -6.47
CA LEU A 19 1.42 -0.79 -5.53
C LEU A 19 2.78 -0.75 -6.24
N ALA A 20 2.97 -1.59 -7.25
CA ALA A 20 4.21 -1.63 -8.02
C ALA A 20 4.46 -0.30 -8.76
N VAL A 21 3.45 0.26 -9.43
CA VAL A 21 3.54 1.55 -10.11
C VAL A 21 3.86 2.67 -9.12
N LEU A 22 3.20 2.69 -7.96
CA LEU A 22 3.45 3.70 -6.93
C LEU A 22 4.88 3.62 -6.40
N GLY A 23 5.37 2.42 -6.05
CA GLY A 23 6.69 2.26 -5.44
C GLY A 23 7.85 2.36 -6.43
N ILE A 24 7.70 1.82 -7.65
CA ILE A 24 8.80 1.71 -8.62
C ILE A 24 8.87 2.92 -9.55
N ILE A 25 7.73 3.55 -9.86
CA ILE A 25 7.66 4.62 -10.85
C ILE A 25 7.27 5.94 -10.19
N ALA A 26 6.09 6.00 -9.56
CA ALA A 26 5.54 7.28 -9.11
C ALA A 26 6.39 7.93 -8.01
N ALA A 27 6.82 7.17 -6.99
CA ALA A 27 7.65 7.72 -5.93
C ALA A 27 8.98 8.26 -6.46
N PRO A 28 9.84 7.49 -7.15
CA PRO A 28 11.11 8.01 -7.67
C PRO A 28 10.93 9.24 -8.57
N VAL A 29 10.00 9.17 -9.53
CA VAL A 29 9.78 10.28 -10.48
C VAL A 29 9.32 11.55 -9.80
N VAL A 30 8.38 11.47 -8.85
CA VAL A 30 7.88 12.65 -8.12
C VAL A 30 9.02 13.31 -7.32
N PHE A 31 9.84 12.51 -6.64
CA PHE A 31 10.98 13.04 -5.88
C PHE A 31 12.05 13.60 -6.80
N GLU A 32 12.47 12.90 -7.83
CA GLU A 32 13.49 13.35 -8.79
C GLU A 32 13.11 14.68 -9.45
N VAL A 33 11.89 14.79 -9.97
CA VAL A 33 11.42 16.01 -10.65
C VAL A 33 11.35 17.19 -9.70
N LEU A 34 10.79 17.03 -8.52
CA LEU A 34 10.61 18.16 -7.60
C LEU A 34 11.92 18.57 -6.92
N GLU A 35 12.78 17.63 -6.56
CA GLU A 35 14.10 17.92 -5.99
C GLU A 35 15.04 18.56 -7.02
N SER A 36 14.89 18.29 -8.32
CA SER A 36 15.69 18.95 -9.38
C SER A 36 15.41 20.44 -9.50
N HIS A 37 14.21 20.91 -9.11
CA HIS A 37 13.83 22.33 -9.13
C HIS A 37 14.28 23.06 -7.86
N ASP A 38 14.07 22.44 -6.70
CA ASP A 38 14.52 22.93 -5.39
C ASP A 38 14.79 21.73 -4.46
N PRO A 39 16.05 21.48 -4.07
CA PRO A 39 16.38 20.31 -3.25
C PRO A 39 15.69 20.26 -1.89
N VAL A 40 15.36 21.40 -1.29
CA VAL A 40 14.76 21.49 0.05
C VAL A 40 13.24 21.56 -0.03
N ALA A 41 12.72 22.57 -0.74
CA ALA A 41 11.27 22.74 -0.88
C ALA A 41 10.66 21.65 -1.76
N GLY A 42 11.37 21.22 -2.82
CA GLY A 42 10.94 20.14 -3.70
C GLY A 42 10.78 18.79 -2.98
N ARG A 43 11.71 18.45 -2.08
CA ARG A 43 11.58 17.24 -1.26
C ARG A 43 10.36 17.25 -0.35
N THR A 44 10.07 18.39 0.25
CA THR A 44 8.87 18.55 1.09
C THR A 44 7.60 18.41 0.26
N LEU A 45 7.56 19.08 -0.90
CA LEU A 45 6.41 19.03 -1.82
C LEU A 45 6.23 17.62 -2.41
N ALA A 46 7.31 16.93 -2.77
CA ALA A 46 7.28 15.55 -3.22
C ALA A 46 6.65 14.62 -2.17
N GLY A 47 7.05 14.78 -0.91
CA GLY A 47 6.50 14.01 0.20
C GLY A 47 5.01 14.27 0.42
N LEU A 48 4.53 15.51 0.28
CA LEU A 48 3.11 15.87 0.38
C LEU A 48 2.32 15.29 -0.80
N LEU A 49 2.82 15.50 -2.01
CA LEU A 49 2.16 15.02 -3.23
C LEU A 49 2.07 13.49 -3.24
N PHE A 50 3.19 12.81 -2.97
CA PHE A 50 3.20 11.34 -2.94
C PHE A 50 2.33 10.80 -1.81
N GLY A 51 2.35 11.43 -0.63
CA GLY A 51 1.48 11.08 0.50
C GLY A 51 0.01 11.14 0.13
N THR A 52 -0.42 12.21 -0.56
CA THR A 52 -1.80 12.36 -1.04
C THR A 52 -2.17 11.28 -2.09
N ILE A 53 -1.28 10.99 -3.03
CA ILE A 53 -1.50 9.93 -4.02
C ILE A 53 -1.65 8.58 -3.33
N PHE A 54 -0.77 8.30 -2.37
CA PHE A 54 -0.77 7.05 -1.62
C PHE A 54 -2.04 6.89 -0.77
N GLU A 55 -2.51 7.94 -0.11
CA GLU A 55 -3.78 7.95 0.63
C GLU A 55 -4.97 7.59 -0.27
N ARG A 56 -5.07 8.22 -1.45
CA ARG A 56 -6.12 7.89 -2.43
C ARG A 56 -6.05 6.43 -2.87
N PHE A 57 -4.85 5.93 -3.09
CA PHE A 57 -4.65 4.53 -3.42
C PHE A 57 -5.05 3.59 -2.27
N GLN A 58 -4.82 3.95 -1.01
CA GLN A 58 -5.25 3.15 0.14
C GLN A 58 -6.77 2.97 0.19
N HIS A 59 -7.54 4.02 -0.09
CA HIS A 59 -9.00 3.91 -0.18
C HIS A 59 -9.44 2.95 -1.31
N LEU A 60 -8.78 3.03 -2.47
CA LEU A 60 -9.00 2.08 -3.56
C LEU A 60 -8.65 0.65 -3.13
N ALA A 61 -7.51 0.45 -2.48
CA ALA A 61 -7.04 -0.84 -1.98
C ALA A 61 -8.03 -1.48 -1.00
N TRP A 62 -8.65 -0.69 -0.10
CA TRP A 62 -9.71 -1.18 0.80
C TRP A 62 -10.95 -1.63 0.04
N GLY A 63 -11.35 -0.90 -1.00
CA GLY A 63 -12.43 -1.31 -1.90
C GLY A 63 -12.12 -2.62 -2.64
N LEU A 64 -10.90 -2.74 -3.22
CA LEU A 64 -10.45 -3.94 -3.92
C LEU A 64 -10.40 -5.16 -2.97
N GLY A 65 -9.84 -5.00 -1.78
CA GLY A 65 -9.73 -6.06 -0.79
C GLY A 65 -11.09 -6.51 -0.25
N SER A 66 -12.00 -5.58 0.02
CA SER A 66 -13.37 -5.89 0.44
C SER A 66 -14.14 -6.62 -0.67
N GLY A 67 -13.96 -6.19 -1.93
CA GLY A 67 -14.52 -6.88 -3.09
C GLY A 67 -13.97 -8.31 -3.25
N LEU A 68 -12.67 -8.51 -3.01
CA LEU A 68 -12.04 -9.85 -3.01
C LEU A 68 -12.63 -10.75 -1.93
N LEU A 69 -12.79 -10.25 -0.70
CA LEU A 69 -13.42 -11.02 0.39
C LEU A 69 -14.85 -11.42 0.04
N ALA A 70 -15.63 -10.48 -0.51
CA ALA A 70 -17.01 -10.75 -0.93
C ALA A 70 -17.05 -11.81 -2.05
N LEU A 71 -16.17 -11.73 -3.04
CA LEU A 71 -16.08 -12.71 -4.13
C LEU A 71 -15.66 -14.10 -3.64
N LEU A 72 -14.67 -14.18 -2.74
CA LEU A 72 -14.24 -15.45 -2.15
C LEU A 72 -15.38 -16.08 -1.33
N GLY A 73 -16.11 -15.27 -0.55
CA GLY A 73 -17.30 -15.72 0.17
C GLY A 73 -18.42 -16.22 -0.75
N LEU A 74 -18.69 -15.48 -1.84
CA LEU A 74 -19.69 -15.87 -2.83
C LEU A 74 -19.31 -17.18 -3.56
N ARG A 75 -18.04 -17.34 -3.94
CA ARG A 75 -17.54 -18.61 -4.53
C ARG A 75 -17.70 -19.78 -3.58
N ALA A 76 -17.44 -19.56 -2.27
CA ALA A 76 -17.59 -20.60 -1.25
C ALA A 76 -19.05 -21.00 -1.00
N ALA A 77 -20.00 -20.04 -1.19
CA ALA A 77 -21.43 -20.27 -0.98
C ALA A 77 -22.15 -20.89 -2.21
N LEU A 78 -21.77 -20.47 -3.42
CA LEU A 78 -22.50 -20.82 -4.65
C LEU A 78 -21.88 -21.96 -5.47
N GLY A 79 -20.67 -22.42 -5.11
CA GLY A 79 -19.94 -23.42 -5.91
C GLY A 79 -19.12 -24.40 -5.07
N PRO A 80 -18.38 -25.30 -5.76
CA PRO A 80 -17.40 -26.12 -5.07
C PRO A 80 -16.36 -25.20 -4.42
N ARG A 81 -16.13 -25.41 -3.12
CA ARG A 81 -15.19 -24.57 -2.34
C ARG A 81 -13.78 -24.63 -2.96
N PRO A 82 -13.13 -23.49 -3.18
CA PRO A 82 -11.73 -23.45 -3.60
C PRO A 82 -10.86 -24.31 -2.67
N ARG A 83 -9.95 -25.09 -3.22
CA ARG A 83 -9.08 -25.99 -2.43
C ARG A 83 -8.27 -25.22 -1.38
N ARG A 84 -7.88 -23.97 -1.67
CA ARG A 84 -7.04 -23.13 -0.84
C ARG A 84 -7.77 -21.91 -0.27
N LEU A 85 -9.09 -21.97 -0.12
CA LEU A 85 -9.92 -20.86 0.34
C LEU A 85 -9.40 -20.22 1.64
N ALA A 86 -9.02 -21.03 2.62
CA ALA A 86 -8.50 -20.49 3.89
C ALA A 86 -7.23 -19.66 3.70
N ILE A 87 -6.30 -20.12 2.86
CA ILE A 87 -5.05 -19.40 2.55
C ILE A 87 -5.38 -18.10 1.81
N GLN A 88 -6.27 -18.13 0.81
CA GLN A 88 -6.69 -16.95 0.06
C GLN A 88 -7.34 -15.91 1.00
N LEU A 89 -8.24 -16.33 1.90
CA LEU A 89 -8.85 -15.44 2.88
C LEU A 89 -7.81 -14.81 3.82
N TRP A 90 -6.88 -15.59 4.38
CA TRP A 90 -5.83 -15.05 5.24
C TRP A 90 -4.90 -14.09 4.52
N LEU A 91 -4.55 -14.36 3.25
CA LEU A 91 -3.76 -13.43 2.45
C LEU A 91 -4.50 -12.10 2.24
N VAL A 92 -5.77 -12.12 1.84
CA VAL A 92 -6.55 -10.90 1.63
C VAL A 92 -6.76 -10.14 2.94
N ILE A 93 -7.08 -10.83 4.04
CA ILE A 93 -7.23 -10.22 5.37
C ILE A 93 -5.90 -9.59 5.81
N GLY A 94 -4.78 -10.28 5.65
CA GLY A 94 -3.45 -9.76 5.97
C GLY A 94 -3.08 -8.52 5.15
N MET A 95 -3.35 -8.53 3.84
CA MET A 95 -3.16 -7.38 2.95
C MET A 95 -4.02 -6.19 3.37
N LEU A 96 -5.30 -6.42 3.69
CA LEU A 96 -6.20 -5.37 4.19
C LEU A 96 -5.74 -4.82 5.54
N ALA A 97 -5.35 -5.68 6.47
CA ALA A 97 -4.86 -5.28 7.78
C ALA A 97 -3.57 -4.43 7.67
N ALA A 98 -2.63 -4.84 6.83
CA ALA A 98 -1.41 -4.07 6.56
C ALA A 98 -1.72 -2.71 5.94
N SER A 99 -2.63 -2.68 4.94
CA SER A 99 -3.08 -1.45 4.29
C SER A 99 -3.82 -0.52 5.27
N ALA A 100 -4.75 -1.06 6.09
CA ALA A 100 -5.47 -0.29 7.08
C ALA A 100 -4.54 0.26 8.18
N TYR A 101 -3.60 -0.53 8.65
CA TYR A 101 -2.62 -0.08 9.64
C TYR A 101 -1.74 1.05 9.10
N THR A 102 -1.29 0.93 7.84
CA THR A 102 -0.55 2.00 7.17
C THR A 102 -1.40 3.27 7.04
N GLY A 103 -2.61 3.17 6.49
CA GLY A 103 -3.44 4.34 6.21
C GLY A 103 -4.04 5.00 7.46
N LEU A 104 -4.40 4.23 8.49
CA LEU A 104 -5.09 4.75 9.68
C LEU A 104 -4.16 5.08 10.85
N ILE A 105 -2.96 4.48 10.89
CA ILE A 105 -2.04 4.64 12.01
C ILE A 105 -0.73 5.29 11.59
N ILE A 106 -0.06 4.76 10.56
CA ILE A 106 1.27 5.23 10.18
C ILE A 106 1.19 6.58 9.45
N SER A 107 0.35 6.69 8.42
CA SER A 107 0.25 7.92 7.61
C SER A 107 -0.14 9.13 8.45
N PRO A 108 -1.17 9.10 9.32
CA PRO A 108 -1.50 10.24 10.16
C PRO A 108 -0.38 10.64 11.14
N ARG A 109 0.41 9.68 11.61
CA ARG A 109 1.57 9.98 12.48
C ARG A 109 2.69 10.67 11.71
N ILE A 110 2.95 10.23 10.47
CA ILE A 110 3.92 10.89 9.57
C ILE A 110 3.48 12.33 9.29
N ASP A 111 2.20 12.54 8.98
CA ASP A 111 1.64 13.85 8.69
C ASP A 111 1.72 14.76 9.93
N HIS A 112 1.35 14.24 11.10
CA HIS A 112 1.48 15.00 12.36
C HIS A 112 2.94 15.43 12.65
N LEU A 113 3.91 14.53 12.41
CA LEU A 113 5.33 14.89 12.55
C LEU A 113 5.75 16.01 11.58
N ARG A 114 5.25 15.99 10.35
CA ARG A 114 5.52 17.03 9.34
C ARG A 114 4.89 18.37 9.74
N ASP A 115 3.63 18.34 10.14
CA ASP A 115 2.87 19.55 10.47
C ASP A 115 3.39 20.26 11.72
N THR A 116 3.90 19.50 12.70
CA THR A 116 4.45 20.02 13.95
C THR A 116 5.93 20.41 13.86
N THR A 117 6.59 20.13 12.73
CA THR A 117 8.02 20.45 12.56
C THR A 117 8.18 21.58 11.55
N PRO A 118 8.64 22.77 11.95
CA PRO A 118 8.71 23.96 11.08
C PRO A 118 9.80 23.88 10.00
N VAL A 119 10.64 22.87 10.07
CA VAL A 119 11.74 22.60 9.12
C VAL A 119 11.60 21.21 8.48
N THR A 120 12.28 20.99 7.37
CA THR A 120 12.25 19.67 6.73
C THR A 120 12.87 18.58 7.61
N MET A 121 12.31 17.39 7.64
CA MET A 121 12.86 16.26 8.41
C MET A 121 14.32 15.98 8.07
N ALA A 122 14.72 16.19 6.79
CA ALA A 122 16.08 15.97 6.34
C ALA A 122 17.09 17.01 6.87
N SER A 123 16.63 18.21 7.26
CA SER A 123 17.49 19.28 7.82
C SER A 123 17.71 19.13 9.33
N LEU A 124 16.97 18.25 9.99
CA LEU A 124 17.19 17.97 11.42
C LEU A 124 18.47 17.14 11.61
N PRO A 125 19.16 17.25 12.76
CA PRO A 125 20.26 16.37 13.14
C PRO A 125 19.85 14.90 13.04
N GLU A 126 20.82 14.00 12.81
CA GLU A 126 20.52 12.57 12.64
C GLU A 126 19.98 11.92 13.92
N ASP A 127 20.35 12.43 15.05
CA ASP A 127 19.93 12.01 16.40
C ASP A 127 18.65 12.70 16.90
N ASP A 128 18.07 13.65 16.12
CA ASP A 128 16.79 14.27 16.49
C ASP A 128 15.69 13.21 16.53
N ALA A 129 14.99 13.13 17.67
CA ALA A 129 13.95 12.14 17.93
C ALA A 129 12.84 12.12 16.85
N ARG A 130 12.49 13.28 16.29
CA ARG A 130 11.48 13.42 15.22
C ARG A 130 11.95 12.81 13.90
N ARG A 131 13.24 13.04 13.53
CA ARG A 131 13.86 12.45 12.34
C ARG A 131 13.96 10.94 12.47
N VAL A 132 14.35 10.43 13.62
CA VAL A 132 14.44 8.99 13.92
C VAL A 132 13.04 8.34 13.83
N GLU A 133 12.03 8.97 14.47
CA GLU A 133 10.67 8.45 14.44
C GLU A 133 10.08 8.46 13.02
N PHE A 134 10.27 9.54 12.27
CA PHE A 134 9.86 9.63 10.88
C PHE A 134 10.49 8.52 10.03
N GLY A 135 11.80 8.31 10.15
CA GLY A 135 12.53 7.25 9.45
C GLY A 135 11.99 5.85 9.78
N ARG A 136 11.70 5.59 11.06
CA ARG A 136 11.10 4.33 11.51
C ARG A 136 9.70 4.11 10.92
N LEU A 137 8.83 5.11 10.98
CA LEU A 137 7.47 5.03 10.43
C LEU A 137 7.49 4.82 8.92
N HIS A 138 8.36 5.56 8.21
CA HIS A 138 8.53 5.43 6.77
C HIS A 138 9.06 4.04 6.39
N GLY A 139 10.07 3.55 7.09
CA GLY A 139 10.60 2.20 6.90
C GLY A 139 9.54 1.11 7.14
N LEU A 140 8.72 1.26 8.20
CA LEU A 140 7.64 0.33 8.50
C LEU A 140 6.56 0.35 7.39
N SER A 141 6.17 1.55 6.92
CA SER A 141 5.23 1.70 5.80
C SER A 141 5.72 0.98 4.54
N ASN A 142 7.00 1.19 4.17
CA ASN A 142 7.62 0.53 3.02
C ASN A 142 7.67 -0.99 3.20
N GLY A 143 8.00 -1.48 4.39
CA GLY A 143 8.01 -2.91 4.71
C GLY A 143 6.62 -3.55 4.58
N LEU A 144 5.58 -2.88 5.08
CA LEU A 144 4.19 -3.34 4.94
C LEU A 144 3.71 -3.31 3.49
N MET A 145 4.11 -2.30 2.71
CA MET A 145 3.82 -2.23 1.28
C MET A 145 4.47 -3.41 0.53
N ALA A 146 5.74 -3.70 0.80
CA ALA A 146 6.45 -4.83 0.21
C ALA A 146 5.81 -6.17 0.60
N LEU A 147 5.44 -6.34 1.88
CA LEU A 147 4.73 -7.53 2.36
C LEU A 147 3.38 -7.71 1.66
N THR A 148 2.62 -6.62 1.51
CA THR A 148 1.33 -6.62 0.78
C THR A 148 1.53 -7.02 -0.69
N LEU A 149 2.56 -6.50 -1.35
CA LEU A 149 2.89 -6.86 -2.71
C LEU A 149 3.22 -8.36 -2.84
N MET A 150 4.05 -8.89 -1.95
CA MET A 150 4.42 -10.32 -1.93
C MET A 150 3.21 -11.22 -1.65
N ALA A 151 2.36 -10.84 -0.68
CA ALA A 151 1.12 -11.56 -0.38
C ALA A 151 0.15 -11.55 -1.58
N GLY A 152 0.04 -10.41 -2.27
CA GLY A 152 -0.77 -10.27 -3.47
C GLY A 152 -0.26 -11.11 -4.64
N LEU A 153 1.06 -11.18 -4.85
CA LEU A 153 1.66 -12.06 -5.85
C LEU A 153 1.40 -13.54 -5.52
N ALA A 154 1.50 -13.93 -4.25
CA ALA A 154 1.17 -15.29 -3.81
C ALA A 154 -0.32 -15.60 -4.05
N LEU A 155 -1.21 -14.67 -3.71
CA LEU A 155 -2.64 -14.80 -3.96
C LEU A 155 -2.93 -14.92 -5.47
N PHE A 156 -2.34 -14.08 -6.30
CA PHE A 156 -2.46 -14.13 -7.76
C PHE A 156 -2.01 -15.49 -8.31
N TRP A 157 -0.86 -15.98 -7.83
CA TRP A 157 -0.37 -17.31 -8.20
C TRP A 157 -1.33 -18.44 -7.81
N ILE A 158 -1.90 -18.39 -6.61
CA ILE A 158 -2.88 -19.39 -6.16
C ILE A 158 -4.13 -19.34 -7.04
N GLU A 159 -4.66 -18.14 -7.32
CA GLU A 159 -5.83 -17.96 -8.18
C GLU A 159 -5.62 -18.45 -9.61
N THR A 160 -4.41 -18.34 -10.16
CA THR A 160 -4.12 -18.85 -11.52
C THR A 160 -4.05 -20.38 -11.58
N ARG A 161 -3.87 -21.06 -10.45
CA ARG A 161 -3.75 -22.51 -10.35
C ARG A 161 -5.04 -23.24 -9.97
N GLU A 162 -6.10 -22.53 -9.62
CA GLU A 162 -7.44 -23.06 -9.34
C GLU A 162 -8.35 -22.96 -10.58
#